data_c822dee8c98c9a1f208a9a3c5557b7b0
#
_entry.id   c822dee8c98c9a1f208a9a3c5557b7b0
#
_cell.length_a   1.000
_cell.length_b   1.000
_cell.length_c   1.000
_cell.angle_alpha   90.00
_cell.angle_beta   90.00
_cell.angle_gamma   90.00
#
_symmetry.space_group_name_H-M   'P 1'
#
loop_
_entity.id
_entity.type
_entity.pdbx_description
1 polymer ?
#
loop_
_entity_poly.entity_id
_entity_poly.type
_entity_poly.pdbx_seq_one_letter_code
_entity_poly.pdbx_strand_id
1 'polypeptide(L)'
;MYIKRYSIAAFIWIALVGWYVYAYVTQDSMSIDLFGIPMPSLKVALWVIVPVVILYIASVFHMAFYSMLGNFKLRGYEKDFEKIIDAIIDAYLGKKSRSYTFKTERYKLLGTLLEKTTVFPNPDLIGATGNEKIDRVLKIIEDIKNGDVADLKPFNLASDNPLVIQNEKNRYKKGDISAADILSNCTKYADELCQFVYTDYVKTASLNNILKYKAFLTKEALHEIMARINADEHTLSISNEELIELFNKLELSKQDYIELSITLSKGGMIPEQRMKLFETLSEEKEDAMDAYLFTLFDLEMLAPADEVLEHSQPDEFQNFKAYRALKECGKNFSIYLFI
;
A
#
# COMPACT_ATOMS: atom_id res chain seq x y z
N MET A 1 42.08 8.58 19.59
CA MET A 1 43.17 7.64 19.89
C MET A 1 44.52 8.15 19.38
N TYR A 2 44.62 8.70 18.19
CA TYR A 2 45.86 9.21 17.60
C TYR A 2 46.50 10.39 18.35
N ILE A 3 45.71 11.37 18.80
CA ILE A 3 46.23 12.55 19.50
C ILE A 3 46.97 12.17 20.80
N LYS A 4 46.42 11.22 21.61
CA LYS A 4 47.11 10.75 22.83
C LYS A 4 48.45 10.12 22.54
N ARG A 5 48.59 9.25 21.54
CA ARG A 5 49.84 8.61 21.16
C ARG A 5 50.83 9.62 20.62
N TYR A 6 50.38 10.54 19.78
CA TYR A 6 51.20 11.63 19.28
C TYR A 6 51.71 12.53 20.42
N SER A 7 50.85 12.93 21.36
CA SER A 7 51.28 13.74 22.50
C SER A 7 52.32 13.06 23.37
N ILE A 8 52.16 11.76 23.66
CA ILE A 8 53.16 10.99 24.42
C ILE A 8 54.51 10.99 23.69
N ALA A 9 54.53 10.71 22.41
CA ALA A 9 55.76 10.71 21.61
C ALA A 9 56.40 12.11 21.56
N ALA A 10 55.59 13.16 21.36
CA ALA A 10 56.06 14.56 21.33
C ALA A 10 56.67 14.98 22.67
N PHE A 11 56.02 14.65 23.80
CA PHE A 11 56.60 14.95 25.14
C PHE A 11 57.94 14.26 25.40
N ILE A 12 58.09 12.99 24.98
CA ILE A 12 59.36 12.27 25.09
C ILE A 12 60.42 12.99 24.28
N TRP A 13 60.11 13.37 23.03
CA TRP A 13 61.09 14.11 22.20
C TRP A 13 61.42 15.48 22.74
N ILE A 14 60.46 16.29 23.23
CA ILE A 14 60.70 17.57 23.84
C ILE A 14 61.62 17.45 25.08
N ALA A 15 61.32 16.46 25.93
CA ALA A 15 62.13 16.17 27.12
C ALA A 15 63.55 15.77 26.75
N LEU A 16 63.72 14.90 25.74
CA LEU A 16 65.00 14.44 25.29
C LEU A 16 65.84 15.55 24.69
N VAL A 17 65.23 16.41 23.83
CA VAL A 17 65.91 17.57 23.23
C VAL A 17 66.34 18.56 24.34
N GLY A 18 65.45 18.87 25.28
CA GLY A 18 65.74 19.79 26.40
C GLY A 18 66.87 19.26 27.30
N TRP A 19 66.82 17.94 27.65
CA TRP A 19 67.85 17.28 28.42
C TRP A 19 69.19 17.31 27.71
N TYR A 20 69.19 16.99 26.39
CA TYR A 20 70.44 16.95 25.59
C TYR A 20 71.07 18.34 25.52
N VAL A 21 70.31 19.38 25.23
CA VAL A 21 70.86 20.75 25.18
C VAL A 21 71.39 21.21 26.54
N TYR A 22 70.66 20.92 27.63
CA TYR A 22 71.04 21.32 28.97
C TYR A 22 72.33 20.53 29.47
N ALA A 23 72.42 19.24 29.17
CA ALA A 23 73.49 18.39 29.69
C ALA A 23 74.77 18.42 28.82
N TYR A 24 74.63 18.58 27.49
CA TYR A 24 75.78 18.41 26.57
C TYR A 24 76.12 19.64 25.73
N VAL A 25 75.19 20.66 25.64
CA VAL A 25 75.51 21.85 24.81
C VAL A 25 75.92 23.02 25.69
N THR A 26 75.00 23.55 26.52
CA THR A 26 75.32 24.64 27.45
C THR A 26 74.26 24.81 28.57
N GLN A 27 74.74 25.26 29.73
CA GLN A 27 73.93 25.61 30.88
C GLN A 27 73.73 27.12 31.04
N ASP A 28 74.27 27.91 30.11
CA ASP A 28 74.25 29.36 30.16
C ASP A 28 72.82 29.91 30.00
N SER A 29 72.64 31.16 30.47
CA SER A 29 71.40 31.90 30.30
C SER A 29 71.58 32.97 29.23
N MET A 30 70.59 33.10 28.33
CA MET A 30 70.61 34.08 27.24
C MET A 30 69.32 34.86 27.21
N SER A 31 69.38 36.19 26.97
CA SER A 31 68.26 37.01 26.67
C SER A 31 68.18 37.19 25.15
N ILE A 32 66.98 37.07 24.58
CA ILE A 32 66.72 37.25 23.15
C ILE A 32 65.74 38.37 22.98
N ASP A 33 65.99 39.28 22.03
CA ASP A 33 64.99 40.28 21.61
C ASP A 33 64.09 39.68 20.53
N LEU A 34 62.82 39.49 20.84
CA LEU A 34 61.87 38.94 19.89
C LEU A 34 61.00 40.09 19.35
N PHE A 35 61.17 40.43 18.08
CA PHE A 35 60.42 41.52 17.40
C PHE A 35 60.57 42.90 18.14
N GLY A 36 61.72 43.18 18.77
CA GLY A 36 61.95 44.42 19.46
C GLY A 36 61.45 44.45 20.93
N ILE A 37 60.95 43.32 21.45
CA ILE A 37 60.55 43.14 22.84
C ILE A 37 61.65 42.38 23.59
N PRO A 38 62.32 42.96 24.60
CA PRO A 38 63.30 42.24 25.37
C PRO A 38 62.68 41.15 26.23
N MET A 39 63.07 39.91 25.96
CA MET A 39 62.61 38.75 26.72
C MET A 39 63.53 38.50 27.94
N PRO A 40 62.97 37.91 29.03
CA PRO A 40 63.77 37.59 30.21
C PRO A 40 64.92 36.64 29.90
N SER A 41 66.01 36.72 30.64
CA SER A 41 67.12 35.79 30.51
C SER A 41 66.71 34.38 30.96
N LEU A 42 66.62 33.47 30.01
CA LEU A 42 66.30 32.05 30.22
C LEU A 42 67.48 31.16 29.83
N LYS A 43 67.54 29.95 30.38
CA LYS A 43 68.53 28.95 29.95
C LYS A 43 68.36 28.63 28.44
N VAL A 44 69.47 28.50 27.73
CA VAL A 44 69.47 28.22 26.29
C VAL A 44 68.60 26.99 25.93
N ALA A 45 68.62 25.95 26.77
CA ALA A 45 67.78 24.78 26.62
C ALA A 45 66.29 25.12 26.54
N LEU A 46 65.79 26.11 27.34
CA LEU A 46 64.40 26.58 27.28
C LEU A 46 64.09 27.28 25.96
N TRP A 47 65.03 28.13 25.48
CA TRP A 47 64.85 28.81 24.17
C TRP A 47 64.76 27.83 23.01
N VAL A 48 65.43 26.69 23.05
CA VAL A 48 65.33 25.62 22.05
C VAL A 48 64.03 24.85 22.17
N ILE A 49 63.54 24.64 23.40
CA ILE A 49 62.28 23.92 23.62
C ILE A 49 61.07 24.75 23.20
N VAL A 50 61.02 26.05 23.40
CA VAL A 50 59.87 26.93 23.12
C VAL A 50 59.35 26.77 21.68
N PRO A 51 60.15 26.88 20.61
CA PRO A 51 59.66 26.67 19.24
C PRO A 51 59.10 25.28 19.03
N VAL A 52 59.71 24.24 19.62
CA VAL A 52 59.22 22.86 19.50
C VAL A 52 57.88 22.66 20.18
N VAL A 53 57.69 23.29 21.34
CA VAL A 53 56.37 23.30 22.05
C VAL A 53 55.34 24.05 21.25
N ILE A 54 55.65 25.19 20.65
CA ILE A 54 54.73 25.94 19.79
C ILE A 54 54.29 25.07 18.59
N LEU A 55 55.26 24.41 17.97
CA LEU A 55 55.00 23.51 16.82
C LEU A 55 54.16 22.28 17.22
N TYR A 56 54.40 21.76 18.44
CA TYR A 56 53.55 20.68 19.01
C TYR A 56 52.10 21.18 19.22
N ILE A 57 51.91 22.36 19.83
CA ILE A 57 50.58 22.94 20.05
C ILE A 57 49.87 23.14 18.70
N ALA A 58 50.54 23.75 17.72
CA ALA A 58 50.00 23.95 16.37
C ALA A 58 49.58 22.61 15.72
N SER A 59 50.43 21.56 15.85
CA SER A 59 50.11 20.24 15.34
C SER A 59 48.92 19.60 16.02
N VAL A 60 48.80 19.76 17.35
CA VAL A 60 47.65 19.26 18.10
C VAL A 60 46.34 19.97 17.66
N PHE A 61 46.40 21.30 17.51
CA PHE A 61 45.24 22.06 17.00
C PHE A 61 44.86 21.63 15.59
N HIS A 62 45.82 21.45 14.70
CA HIS A 62 45.59 20.99 13.34
C HIS A 62 44.93 19.61 13.34
N MET A 63 45.44 18.62 14.08
CA MET A 63 44.86 17.30 14.19
C MET A 63 43.45 17.31 14.81
N ALA A 64 43.23 18.14 15.85
CA ALA A 64 41.94 18.29 16.50
C ALA A 64 40.90 18.86 15.54
N PHE A 65 41.26 19.90 14.76
CA PHE A 65 40.41 20.53 13.78
C PHE A 65 39.98 19.53 12.69
N TYR A 66 40.90 18.79 12.08
CA TYR A 66 40.57 17.79 11.06
C TYR A 66 39.79 16.61 11.63
N SER A 67 40.08 16.17 12.87
CA SER A 67 39.30 15.15 13.57
C SER A 67 37.84 15.61 13.79
N MET A 68 37.66 16.87 14.19
CA MET A 68 36.33 17.47 14.36
C MET A 68 35.54 17.50 13.03
N LEU A 69 36.18 17.96 11.94
CA LEU A 69 35.58 17.96 10.59
C LEU A 69 35.20 16.54 10.14
N GLY A 70 36.09 15.55 10.39
CA GLY A 70 35.81 14.14 10.11
C GLY A 70 34.60 13.61 10.87
N ASN A 71 34.50 13.93 12.17
CA ASN A 71 33.36 13.53 12.99
C ASN A 71 32.04 14.18 12.53
N PHE A 72 32.06 15.43 12.08
CA PHE A 72 30.86 16.07 11.52
C PHE A 72 30.40 15.38 10.22
N LYS A 73 31.35 15.03 9.33
CA LYS A 73 31.03 14.27 8.13
C LYS A 73 30.45 12.89 8.47
N LEU A 74 31.07 12.16 9.39
CA LEU A 74 30.59 10.83 9.81
C LEU A 74 29.18 10.89 10.39
N ARG A 75 28.90 11.85 11.27
CA ARG A 75 27.52 12.07 11.80
C ARG A 75 26.51 12.41 10.70
N GLY A 76 26.95 13.08 9.62
CA GLY A 76 26.13 13.33 8.44
C GLY A 76 25.74 12.02 7.74
N TYR A 77 26.71 11.12 7.54
CA TYR A 77 26.50 9.79 6.96
C TYR A 77 25.57 8.92 7.82
N GLU A 78 25.79 8.88 9.14
CA GLU A 78 24.94 8.11 10.06
C GLU A 78 23.48 8.59 10.03
N LYS A 79 23.26 9.90 10.05
CA LYS A 79 21.90 10.46 9.95
C LYS A 79 21.23 10.18 8.62
N ASP A 80 21.97 10.25 7.53
CA ASP A 80 21.43 9.94 6.21
C ASP A 80 21.15 8.43 6.06
N PHE A 81 21.97 7.58 6.68
CA PHE A 81 21.72 6.13 6.73
C PHE A 81 20.43 5.79 7.47
N GLU A 82 20.17 6.39 8.64
CA GLU A 82 18.90 6.19 9.35
C GLU A 82 17.70 6.64 8.50
N LYS A 83 17.82 7.75 7.77
CA LYS A 83 16.77 8.19 6.84
C LYS A 83 16.54 7.21 5.68
N ILE A 84 17.58 6.56 5.19
CA ILE A 84 17.42 5.50 4.16
C ILE A 84 16.67 4.32 4.73
N ILE A 85 16.96 3.90 5.97
CA ILE A 85 16.20 2.84 6.64
C ILE A 85 14.72 3.23 6.74
N ASP A 86 14.43 4.44 7.19
CA ASP A 86 13.04 4.92 7.29
C ASP A 86 12.36 4.99 5.89
N ALA A 87 13.11 5.42 4.86
CA ALA A 87 12.60 5.46 3.48
C ALA A 87 12.31 4.05 2.92
N ILE A 88 13.14 3.06 3.23
CA ILE A 88 12.90 1.65 2.88
C ILE A 88 11.64 1.14 3.57
N ILE A 89 11.49 1.40 4.87
CA ILE A 89 10.31 1.02 5.65
C ILE A 89 9.05 1.63 5.05
N ASP A 90 9.06 2.93 4.77
CA ASP A 90 7.91 3.63 4.17
C ASP A 90 7.59 3.12 2.75
N ALA A 91 8.62 2.67 2.00
CA ALA A 91 8.43 2.03 0.70
C ALA A 91 7.77 0.65 0.82
N TYR A 92 8.19 -0.19 1.77
CA TYR A 92 7.56 -1.48 2.04
C TYR A 92 6.13 -1.34 2.55
N LEU A 93 5.86 -0.31 3.36
CA LEU A 93 4.52 0.00 3.86
C LEU A 93 3.61 0.66 2.81
N GLY A 94 4.11 0.97 1.62
CA GLY A 94 3.34 1.54 0.53
C GLY A 94 2.84 2.96 0.82
N LYS A 95 3.55 3.78 1.60
CA LYS A 95 3.17 5.16 1.83
C LYS A 95 3.22 5.96 0.54
N LYS A 96 2.14 6.68 0.20
CA LYS A 96 2.01 7.47 -1.05
C LYS A 96 2.88 8.73 -1.05
N SER A 97 2.98 9.43 0.09
CA SER A 97 3.78 10.63 0.23
C SER A 97 5.07 10.32 0.98
N ARG A 98 6.19 10.32 0.24
CA ARG A 98 7.53 10.07 0.74
C ARG A 98 8.43 11.19 0.25
N SER A 99 9.06 11.93 1.16
CA SER A 99 10.03 12.98 0.81
C SER A 99 11.12 13.03 1.86
N TYR A 100 12.36 12.81 1.42
CA TYR A 100 13.51 12.77 2.30
C TYR A 100 14.62 13.68 1.78
N THR A 101 15.19 14.48 2.68
CA THR A 101 16.33 15.36 2.36
C THR A 101 17.62 14.74 2.88
N PHE A 102 18.55 14.43 1.99
CA PHE A 102 19.86 13.86 2.29
C PHE A 102 20.96 14.91 2.14
N LYS A 103 21.95 14.86 3.05
CA LYS A 103 23.12 15.75 3.00
C LYS A 103 24.23 15.21 2.15
N THR A 104 24.33 13.88 2.04
CA THR A 104 25.42 13.18 1.34
C THR A 104 24.96 12.77 -0.06
N GLU A 105 25.77 13.04 -1.07
CA GLU A 105 25.45 12.74 -2.47
C GLU A 105 25.15 11.25 -2.72
N ARG A 106 25.85 10.34 -2.01
CA ARG A 106 25.63 8.91 -2.15
C ARG A 106 24.21 8.47 -1.78
N TYR A 107 23.63 9.08 -0.72
CA TYR A 107 22.29 8.74 -0.28
C TYR A 107 21.19 9.50 -1.02
N LYS A 108 21.51 10.61 -1.68
CA LYS A 108 20.54 11.32 -2.54
C LYS A 108 20.00 10.42 -3.65
N LEU A 109 20.87 9.70 -4.36
CA LEU A 109 20.45 8.80 -5.44
C LEU A 109 19.53 7.70 -4.90
N LEU A 110 19.94 7.02 -3.82
CA LEU A 110 19.13 5.95 -3.21
C LEU A 110 17.78 6.49 -2.69
N GLY A 111 17.78 7.64 -2.03
CA GLY A 111 16.56 8.30 -1.57
C GLY A 111 15.61 8.64 -2.70
N THR A 112 16.11 9.23 -3.79
CA THR A 112 15.30 9.54 -4.98
C THR A 112 14.71 8.28 -5.63
N LEU A 113 15.46 7.18 -5.65
CA LEU A 113 14.94 5.91 -6.16
C LEU A 113 13.81 5.39 -5.25
N LEU A 114 14.00 5.39 -3.93
CA LEU A 114 13.00 4.94 -2.98
C LEU A 114 11.73 5.81 -2.97
N GLU A 115 11.85 7.12 -3.24
CA GLU A 115 10.69 8.01 -3.38
C GLU A 115 9.83 7.67 -4.59
N LYS A 116 10.47 7.25 -5.70
CA LYS A 116 9.82 7.05 -7.01
C LYS A 116 9.49 5.59 -7.33
N THR A 117 9.89 4.65 -6.50
CA THR A 117 9.67 3.22 -6.73
C THR A 117 8.76 2.61 -5.69
N THR A 118 8.03 1.58 -6.07
CA THR A 118 7.31 0.71 -5.15
C THR A 118 8.20 -0.49 -4.85
N VAL A 119 8.40 -0.79 -3.58
CA VAL A 119 9.24 -1.93 -3.15
C VAL A 119 8.34 -2.98 -2.55
N PHE A 120 8.42 -4.20 -3.08
CA PHE A 120 7.69 -5.35 -2.57
C PHE A 120 8.66 -6.34 -1.93
N PRO A 121 8.39 -6.82 -0.70
CA PRO A 121 9.19 -7.89 -0.14
C PRO A 121 8.98 -9.18 -0.94
N ASN A 122 10.08 -9.87 -1.28
CA ASN A 122 10.01 -11.19 -1.88
C ASN A 122 9.87 -12.23 -0.75
N PRO A 123 8.75 -12.96 -0.64
CA PRO A 123 8.50 -13.92 0.42
C PRO A 123 9.52 -15.06 0.44
N ASP A 124 10.06 -15.46 -0.72
CA ASP A 124 11.00 -16.56 -0.82
C ASP A 124 12.43 -16.22 -0.35
N LEU A 125 12.73 -14.92 -0.19
CA LEU A 125 14.04 -14.41 0.18
C LEU A 125 14.06 -13.70 1.54
N ILE A 126 13.00 -13.81 2.33
CA ILE A 126 12.90 -13.17 3.65
C ILE A 126 13.82 -13.90 4.64
N GLY A 127 15.11 -13.48 4.64
CA GLY A 127 16.01 -13.72 5.74
C GLY A 127 16.16 -12.46 6.59
N ALA A 128 16.74 -12.57 7.78
CA ALA A 128 17.06 -11.40 8.59
C ALA A 128 17.99 -10.45 7.82
N THR A 129 17.57 -9.20 7.65
CA THR A 129 18.37 -8.17 6.97
C THR A 129 19.52 -7.66 7.84
N GLY A 130 19.51 -8.01 9.13
CA GLY A 130 20.41 -7.51 10.15
C GLY A 130 20.02 -6.13 10.69
N ASN A 131 18.87 -5.59 10.26
CA ASN A 131 18.30 -4.37 10.80
C ASN A 131 16.95 -4.64 11.45
N GLU A 132 16.90 -4.55 12.78
CA GLU A 132 15.69 -4.88 13.56
C GLU A 132 14.43 -4.12 13.15
N LYS A 133 14.58 -2.84 12.70
CA LYS A 133 13.43 -2.03 12.27
C LYS A 133 12.83 -2.59 10.98
N ILE A 134 13.66 -2.94 10.01
CA ILE A 134 13.23 -3.52 8.73
C ILE A 134 12.64 -4.91 8.97
N ASP A 135 13.33 -5.76 9.71
CA ASP A 135 12.91 -7.13 9.97
C ASP A 135 11.55 -7.18 10.69
N ARG A 136 11.31 -6.25 11.63
CA ARG A 136 10.00 -6.10 12.29
C ARG A 136 8.88 -5.74 11.28
N VAL A 137 9.14 -4.83 10.35
CA VAL A 137 8.15 -4.41 9.35
C VAL A 137 7.86 -5.54 8.37
N LEU A 138 8.90 -6.25 7.90
CA LEU A 138 8.73 -7.40 7.01
C LEU A 138 7.88 -8.49 7.67
N LYS A 139 8.12 -8.77 8.96
CA LYS A 139 7.29 -9.71 9.72
C LYS A 139 5.83 -9.27 9.82
N ILE A 140 5.57 -7.99 10.10
CA ILE A 140 4.20 -7.44 10.13
C ILE A 140 3.49 -7.63 8.77
N ILE A 141 4.19 -7.38 7.66
CA ILE A 141 3.64 -7.56 6.31
C ILE A 141 3.33 -9.04 6.05
N GLU A 142 4.21 -9.94 6.48
CA GLU A 142 4.03 -11.37 6.36
C GLU A 142 2.83 -11.85 7.19
N ASP A 143 2.75 -11.47 8.46
CA ASP A 143 1.65 -11.82 9.36
C ASP A 143 0.30 -11.39 8.74
N ILE A 144 0.20 -10.15 8.23
CA ILE A 144 -1.02 -9.65 7.59
C ILE A 144 -1.37 -10.44 6.32
N LYS A 145 -0.39 -10.77 5.48
CA LYS A 145 -0.62 -11.58 4.27
C LYS A 145 -1.09 -13.01 4.60
N ASN A 146 -0.61 -13.57 5.70
CA ASN A 146 -1.00 -14.90 6.18
C ASN A 146 -2.37 -14.90 6.88
N GLY A 147 -3.06 -13.75 6.96
CA GLY A 147 -4.38 -13.63 7.57
C GLY A 147 -4.34 -13.26 9.06
N ASP A 148 -3.18 -12.96 9.61
CA ASP A 148 -3.06 -12.48 10.97
C ASP A 148 -3.35 -10.99 11.07
N VAL A 149 -3.60 -10.52 12.29
CA VAL A 149 -3.88 -9.12 12.60
C VAL A 149 -2.67 -8.50 13.27
N ALA A 150 -2.25 -7.34 12.76
CA ALA A 150 -1.13 -6.59 13.31
C ALA A 150 -1.51 -5.16 13.70
N ASP A 151 -0.77 -4.56 14.64
CA ASP A 151 -0.94 -3.15 15.00
C ASP A 151 -0.19 -2.24 14.02
N LEU A 152 -0.95 -1.56 13.17
CA LEU A 152 -0.44 -0.61 12.17
C LEU A 152 -0.45 0.85 12.66
N LYS A 153 -0.97 1.15 13.86
CA LYS A 153 -1.05 2.52 14.41
C LYS A 153 0.29 3.26 14.44
N PRO A 154 1.42 2.62 14.82
CA PRO A 154 2.71 3.30 14.86
C PRO A 154 3.18 3.85 13.53
N PHE A 155 2.69 3.31 12.41
CA PHE A 155 3.10 3.70 11.07
C PHE A 155 2.26 4.81 10.45
N ASN A 156 1.13 5.17 11.06
CA ASN A 156 0.21 6.22 10.62
C ASN A 156 -0.11 6.11 9.10
N LEU A 157 -0.56 4.94 8.68
CA LEU A 157 -0.93 4.66 7.29
C LEU A 157 -2.33 5.21 6.99
N ALA A 158 -2.54 5.63 5.75
CA ALA A 158 -3.85 6.06 5.29
C ALA A 158 -4.82 4.87 5.21
N SER A 159 -6.13 5.13 5.36
CA SER A 159 -7.16 4.08 5.34
C SER A 159 -7.25 3.34 3.99
N ASP A 160 -6.83 3.99 2.90
CA ASP A 160 -6.77 3.44 1.55
C ASP A 160 -5.45 2.69 1.25
N ASN A 161 -4.59 2.49 2.26
CA ASN A 161 -3.37 1.72 2.11
C ASN A 161 -3.71 0.22 2.02
N PRO A 162 -3.16 -0.53 1.03
CA PRO A 162 -3.47 -1.95 0.85
C PRO A 162 -3.21 -2.82 2.07
N LEU A 163 -2.16 -2.51 2.88
CA LEU A 163 -1.90 -3.25 4.12
C LEU A 163 -2.96 -2.98 5.18
N VAL A 164 -3.46 -1.74 5.27
CA VAL A 164 -4.55 -1.39 6.20
C VAL A 164 -5.81 -2.11 5.78
N ILE A 165 -6.17 -2.05 4.50
CA ILE A 165 -7.35 -2.74 3.95
C ILE A 165 -7.27 -4.24 4.24
N GLN A 166 -6.13 -4.88 3.96
CA GLN A 166 -5.96 -6.31 4.21
C GLN A 166 -6.02 -6.64 5.70
N ASN A 167 -5.41 -5.83 6.55
CA ASN A 167 -5.46 -6.02 8.01
C ASN A 167 -6.88 -5.89 8.56
N GLU A 168 -7.66 -4.93 8.08
CA GLU A 168 -9.08 -4.79 8.47
C GLU A 168 -9.94 -5.93 7.90
N LYS A 169 -9.66 -6.43 6.67
CA LYS A 169 -10.28 -7.66 6.15
C LYS A 169 -9.99 -8.88 7.06
N ASN A 170 -8.77 -8.99 7.58
CA ASN A 170 -8.38 -10.06 8.51
C ASN A 170 -9.12 -9.93 9.86
N ARG A 171 -9.23 -8.71 10.40
CA ARG A 171 -9.99 -8.42 11.63
C ARG A 171 -11.47 -8.77 11.47
N TYR A 172 -12.05 -8.43 10.34
CA TYR A 172 -13.43 -8.79 10.01
C TYR A 172 -13.60 -10.31 9.94
N LYS A 173 -12.72 -11.01 9.22
CA LYS A 173 -12.78 -12.49 9.10
C LYS A 173 -12.57 -13.22 10.44
N LYS A 174 -11.78 -12.65 11.35
CA LYS A 174 -11.58 -13.18 12.72
C LYS A 174 -12.73 -12.84 13.66
N GLY A 175 -13.66 -11.97 13.25
CA GLY A 175 -14.79 -11.55 14.09
C GLY A 175 -14.46 -10.43 15.09
N ASP A 176 -13.28 -9.79 14.98
CA ASP A 176 -12.89 -8.68 15.86
C ASP A 176 -13.72 -7.42 15.59
N ILE A 177 -14.28 -7.29 14.38
CA ILE A 177 -15.14 -6.18 13.96
C ILE A 177 -16.33 -6.76 13.20
N SER A 178 -17.55 -6.29 13.52
CA SER A 178 -18.75 -6.74 12.83
C SER A 178 -18.96 -6.04 11.47
N ALA A 179 -19.69 -6.69 10.55
CA ALA A 179 -20.11 -6.06 9.29
C ALA A 179 -20.88 -4.75 9.51
N ALA A 180 -21.79 -4.73 10.50
CA ALA A 180 -22.58 -3.56 10.82
C ALA A 180 -21.73 -2.37 11.30
N ASP A 181 -20.67 -2.63 12.06
CA ASP A 181 -19.75 -1.58 12.54
C ASP A 181 -18.99 -0.95 11.37
N ILE A 182 -18.48 -1.78 10.44
CA ILE A 182 -17.75 -1.31 9.25
C ILE A 182 -18.70 -0.51 8.35
N LEU A 183 -19.85 -1.10 7.96
CA LEU A 183 -20.77 -0.51 7.00
C LEU A 183 -21.43 0.78 7.53
N SER A 184 -21.63 0.90 8.84
CA SER A 184 -22.14 2.13 9.47
C SER A 184 -21.10 3.26 9.54
N ASN A 185 -19.81 2.94 9.45
CA ASN A 185 -18.70 3.87 9.60
C ASN A 185 -17.77 3.90 8.37
N CYS A 186 -18.29 3.63 7.17
CA CYS A 186 -17.48 3.55 5.95
C CYS A 186 -16.70 4.84 5.61
N THR A 187 -17.08 5.98 6.15
CA THR A 187 -16.30 7.21 6.03
C THR A 187 -14.89 7.12 6.67
N LYS A 188 -14.67 6.14 7.56
CA LYS A 188 -13.37 5.89 8.21
C LYS A 188 -12.54 4.80 7.52
N TYR A 189 -13.15 4.05 6.63
CA TYR A 189 -12.56 2.90 5.94
C TYR A 189 -12.43 3.20 4.44
N ALA A 190 -11.68 2.38 3.73
CA ALA A 190 -11.63 2.44 2.27
C ALA A 190 -12.91 1.83 1.66
N ASP A 191 -13.36 2.38 0.54
CA ASP A 191 -14.53 1.87 -0.18
C ASP A 191 -14.39 0.39 -0.56
N GLU A 192 -13.19 -0.04 -0.92
CA GLU A 192 -12.88 -1.45 -1.20
C GLU A 192 -13.20 -2.38 -0.03
N LEU A 193 -12.88 -1.97 1.20
CA LEU A 193 -13.23 -2.75 2.40
C LEU A 193 -14.73 -2.79 2.61
N CYS A 194 -15.43 -1.67 2.45
CA CYS A 194 -16.88 -1.59 2.62
C CYS A 194 -17.61 -2.46 1.58
N GLN A 195 -17.17 -2.44 0.33
CA GLN A 195 -17.71 -3.29 -0.73
C GLN A 195 -17.46 -4.78 -0.45
N PHE A 196 -16.24 -5.14 -0.05
CA PHE A 196 -15.90 -6.51 0.34
C PHE A 196 -16.76 -7.03 1.49
N VAL A 197 -16.90 -6.23 2.55
CA VAL A 197 -17.71 -6.59 3.72
C VAL A 197 -19.20 -6.65 3.36
N TYR A 198 -19.70 -5.74 2.52
CA TYR A 198 -21.08 -5.76 2.04
C TYR A 198 -21.36 -7.02 1.22
N THR A 199 -20.47 -7.40 0.31
CA THR A 199 -20.61 -8.63 -0.50
C THR A 199 -20.69 -9.89 0.37
N ASP A 200 -19.94 -9.95 1.45
CA ASP A 200 -20.05 -11.07 2.40
C ASP A 200 -21.30 -10.97 3.28
N TYR A 201 -21.64 -9.76 3.72
CA TYR A 201 -22.80 -9.51 4.58
C TYR A 201 -24.14 -9.85 3.90
N VAL A 202 -24.29 -9.57 2.60
CA VAL A 202 -25.53 -9.85 1.86
C VAL A 202 -25.86 -11.33 1.77
N LYS A 203 -24.92 -12.23 2.02
CA LYS A 203 -25.16 -13.69 2.03
C LYS A 203 -26.11 -14.14 3.14
N THR A 204 -26.17 -13.39 4.24
CA THR A 204 -27.01 -13.75 5.41
C THR A 204 -27.91 -12.63 5.92
N ALA A 205 -27.70 -11.39 5.45
CA ALA A 205 -28.43 -10.22 5.92
C ALA A 205 -29.92 -10.26 5.55
N SER A 206 -30.77 -9.61 6.35
CA SER A 206 -32.17 -9.35 6.01
C SER A 206 -32.29 -8.32 4.90
N LEU A 207 -33.40 -8.33 4.14
CA LEU A 207 -33.67 -7.39 3.05
C LEU A 207 -33.53 -5.92 3.49
N ASN A 208 -34.08 -5.56 4.64
CA ASN A 208 -33.98 -4.19 5.18
C ASN A 208 -32.52 -3.75 5.37
N ASN A 209 -31.64 -4.66 5.79
CA ASN A 209 -30.22 -4.37 5.97
C ASN A 209 -29.49 -4.30 4.62
N ILE A 210 -29.84 -5.13 3.66
CA ILE A 210 -29.33 -5.07 2.28
C ILE A 210 -29.64 -3.69 1.68
N LEU A 211 -30.91 -3.27 1.73
CA LEU A 211 -31.36 -1.99 1.19
C LEU A 211 -30.73 -0.79 1.95
N LYS A 212 -30.55 -0.91 3.28
CA LYS A 212 -29.92 0.13 4.08
C LYS A 212 -28.50 0.47 3.61
N TYR A 213 -27.72 -0.54 3.21
CA TYR A 213 -26.32 -0.38 2.84
C TYR A 213 -26.09 -0.52 1.32
N LYS A 214 -27.13 -0.39 0.50
CA LYS A 214 -27.07 -0.53 -0.98
C LYS A 214 -26.09 0.44 -1.68
N ALA A 215 -25.58 1.46 -0.99
CA ALA A 215 -24.55 2.35 -1.50
C ALA A 215 -23.21 1.62 -1.80
N PHE A 216 -22.98 0.46 -1.17
CA PHE A 216 -21.79 -0.36 -1.34
C PHE A 216 -22.01 -1.57 -2.26
N LEU A 217 -23.13 -1.59 -2.98
CA LEU A 217 -23.49 -2.66 -3.90
C LEU A 217 -22.44 -2.81 -5.00
N THR A 218 -22.02 -4.04 -5.26
CA THR A 218 -21.19 -4.45 -6.38
C THR A 218 -21.94 -5.48 -7.23
N LYS A 219 -21.43 -5.77 -8.44
CA LYS A 219 -22.02 -6.83 -9.28
C LYS A 219 -21.98 -8.19 -8.58
N GLU A 220 -20.87 -8.50 -7.89
CA GLU A 220 -20.72 -9.73 -7.11
C GLU A 220 -21.75 -9.80 -5.97
N ALA A 221 -21.93 -8.70 -5.23
CA ALA A 221 -22.94 -8.64 -4.17
C ALA A 221 -24.36 -8.81 -4.73
N LEU A 222 -24.65 -8.25 -5.91
CA LEU A 222 -25.93 -8.44 -6.59
C LEU A 222 -26.16 -9.91 -6.94
N HIS A 223 -25.18 -10.63 -7.48
CA HIS A 223 -25.28 -12.06 -7.74
C HIS A 223 -25.55 -12.87 -6.47
N GLU A 224 -24.88 -12.55 -5.34
CA GLU A 224 -25.13 -13.20 -4.05
C GLU A 224 -26.58 -12.96 -3.55
N ILE A 225 -27.11 -11.74 -3.75
CA ILE A 225 -28.50 -11.41 -3.42
C ILE A 225 -29.46 -12.24 -4.29
N MET A 226 -29.23 -12.31 -5.61
CA MET A 226 -30.06 -13.08 -6.54
C MET A 226 -30.04 -14.58 -6.23
N ALA A 227 -28.89 -15.13 -5.86
CA ALA A 227 -28.75 -16.54 -5.51
C ALA A 227 -29.56 -16.94 -4.25
N ARG A 228 -29.97 -15.97 -3.42
CA ARG A 228 -30.80 -16.20 -2.21
C ARG A 228 -32.29 -16.20 -2.47
N ILE A 229 -32.72 -15.78 -3.65
CA ILE A 229 -34.14 -15.78 -3.99
C ILE A 229 -34.61 -17.23 -4.12
N ASN A 230 -35.56 -17.64 -3.27
CA ASN A 230 -36.07 -19.01 -3.16
C ASN A 230 -35.01 -20.08 -2.79
N ALA A 231 -33.87 -19.69 -2.23
CA ALA A 231 -32.90 -20.65 -1.71
C ALA A 231 -33.46 -21.41 -0.48
N ASP A 232 -32.98 -22.62 -0.23
CA ASP A 232 -33.37 -23.42 0.91
C ASP A 232 -32.94 -22.78 2.24
N GLU A 233 -31.73 -22.23 2.25
CA GLU A 233 -31.16 -21.53 3.41
C GLU A 233 -31.06 -20.02 3.16
N HIS A 234 -31.32 -19.23 4.20
CA HIS A 234 -31.26 -17.76 4.13
C HIS A 234 -32.08 -17.16 3.00
N THR A 235 -33.23 -17.78 2.70
CA THR A 235 -34.12 -17.32 1.61
C THR A 235 -34.44 -15.84 1.73
N LEU A 236 -34.49 -15.17 0.60
CA LEU A 236 -34.80 -13.74 0.49
C LEU A 236 -36.11 -13.55 -0.27
N SER A 237 -37.10 -12.93 0.36
CA SER A 237 -38.29 -12.45 -0.32
C SER A 237 -38.10 -11.00 -0.72
N ILE A 238 -38.05 -10.74 -2.03
CA ILE A 238 -37.78 -9.41 -2.60
C ILE A 238 -38.80 -9.16 -3.75
N SER A 239 -39.31 -7.96 -3.83
CA SER A 239 -40.22 -7.55 -4.89
C SER A 239 -39.47 -7.16 -6.18
N ASN A 240 -40.16 -7.10 -7.30
CA ASN A 240 -39.56 -6.65 -8.56
C ASN A 240 -39.12 -5.17 -8.49
N GLU A 241 -39.86 -4.33 -7.79
CA GLU A 241 -39.53 -2.91 -7.59
C GLU A 241 -38.22 -2.75 -6.81
N GLU A 242 -38.02 -3.55 -5.76
CA GLU A 242 -36.78 -3.53 -4.98
C GLU A 242 -35.59 -4.09 -5.79
N LEU A 243 -35.81 -5.11 -6.64
CA LEU A 243 -34.79 -5.62 -7.56
C LEU A 243 -34.39 -4.57 -8.59
N ILE A 244 -35.36 -3.87 -9.20
CA ILE A 244 -35.12 -2.79 -10.16
C ILE A 244 -34.32 -1.66 -9.48
N GLU A 245 -34.68 -1.32 -8.23
CA GLU A 245 -33.92 -0.32 -7.47
C GLU A 245 -32.44 -0.72 -7.28
N LEU A 246 -32.15 -1.99 -7.00
CA LEU A 246 -30.77 -2.50 -6.90
C LEU A 246 -30.05 -2.48 -8.25
N PHE A 247 -30.71 -2.94 -9.33
CA PHE A 247 -30.13 -2.93 -10.68
C PHE A 247 -29.82 -1.51 -11.15
N ASN A 248 -30.65 -0.54 -10.81
CA ASN A 248 -30.46 0.87 -11.16
C ASN A 248 -29.31 1.55 -10.42
N LYS A 249 -28.73 0.90 -9.38
CA LYS A 249 -27.53 1.38 -8.69
C LYS A 249 -26.24 1.05 -9.41
N LEU A 250 -26.27 0.13 -10.36
CA LEU A 250 -25.10 -0.35 -11.08
C LEU A 250 -25.19 -0.03 -12.57
N GLU A 251 -24.05 0.19 -13.17
CA GLU A 251 -23.93 0.22 -14.63
C GLU A 251 -23.80 -1.21 -15.14
N LEU A 252 -24.93 -1.79 -15.55
CA LEU A 252 -25.03 -3.15 -16.06
C LEU A 252 -25.01 -3.14 -17.58
N SER A 253 -24.21 -4.04 -18.17
CA SER A 253 -24.19 -4.29 -19.61
C SER A 253 -25.28 -5.30 -20.01
N LYS A 254 -25.55 -5.44 -21.31
CA LYS A 254 -26.45 -6.47 -21.86
C LYS A 254 -26.14 -7.87 -21.32
N GLN A 255 -24.85 -8.21 -21.28
CA GLN A 255 -24.39 -9.50 -20.77
C GLN A 255 -24.69 -9.67 -19.27
N ASP A 256 -24.47 -8.62 -18.47
CA ASP A 256 -24.80 -8.66 -17.03
C ASP A 256 -26.29 -8.94 -16.80
N TYR A 257 -27.19 -8.30 -17.56
CA TYR A 257 -28.65 -8.55 -17.45
C TYR A 257 -29.03 -10.00 -17.82
N ILE A 258 -28.40 -10.57 -18.86
CA ILE A 258 -28.60 -11.99 -19.22
C ILE A 258 -28.14 -12.91 -18.09
N GLU A 259 -26.93 -12.67 -17.54
CA GLU A 259 -26.39 -13.46 -16.43
C GLU A 259 -27.25 -13.38 -15.17
N LEU A 260 -27.83 -12.22 -14.88
CA LEU A 260 -28.80 -12.05 -13.79
C LEU A 260 -30.08 -12.86 -14.05
N SER A 261 -30.61 -12.85 -15.28
CA SER A 261 -31.78 -13.67 -15.63
C SER A 261 -31.48 -15.17 -15.46
N ILE A 262 -30.30 -15.63 -15.87
CA ILE A 262 -29.84 -17.01 -15.68
C ILE A 262 -29.76 -17.34 -14.18
N THR A 263 -29.19 -16.46 -13.38
CA THR A 263 -29.04 -16.66 -11.93
C THR A 263 -30.41 -16.77 -11.25
N LEU A 264 -31.35 -15.91 -11.61
CA LEU A 264 -32.73 -15.95 -11.10
C LEU A 264 -33.48 -17.23 -11.55
N SER A 265 -33.25 -17.71 -12.77
CA SER A 265 -33.79 -18.99 -13.26
C SER A 265 -33.28 -20.16 -12.41
N LYS A 266 -31.98 -20.22 -12.20
CA LYS A 266 -31.33 -21.26 -11.38
C LYS A 266 -31.74 -21.19 -9.90
N GLY A 267 -31.97 -20.00 -9.39
CA GLY A 267 -32.46 -19.74 -8.02
C GLY A 267 -33.93 -20.11 -7.83
N GLY A 268 -34.66 -20.53 -8.88
CA GLY A 268 -36.05 -20.93 -8.79
C GLY A 268 -37.02 -19.76 -8.62
N MET A 269 -36.67 -18.58 -9.14
CA MET A 269 -37.62 -17.45 -9.19
C MET A 269 -38.86 -17.85 -9.99
N ILE A 270 -40.04 -17.46 -9.53
CA ILE A 270 -41.30 -17.76 -10.19
C ILE A 270 -41.25 -17.22 -11.63
N PRO A 271 -41.60 -18.05 -12.66
CA PRO A 271 -41.50 -17.67 -14.08
C PRO A 271 -42.17 -16.33 -14.42
N GLU A 272 -43.40 -16.12 -13.93
CA GLU A 272 -44.15 -14.90 -14.17
C GLU A 272 -43.51 -13.68 -13.53
N GLN A 273 -42.90 -13.85 -12.33
CA GLN A 273 -42.21 -12.78 -11.65
C GLN A 273 -40.93 -12.40 -12.42
N ARG A 274 -40.14 -13.40 -12.91
CA ARG A 274 -38.93 -13.16 -13.69
C ARG A 274 -39.25 -12.48 -15.02
N MET A 275 -40.27 -12.96 -15.74
CA MET A 275 -40.74 -12.35 -16.98
C MET A 275 -41.13 -10.87 -16.75
N LYS A 276 -41.97 -10.60 -15.75
CA LYS A 276 -42.44 -9.24 -15.46
C LYS A 276 -41.28 -8.32 -15.03
N LEU A 277 -40.27 -8.84 -14.33
CA LEU A 277 -39.09 -8.08 -13.95
C LEU A 277 -38.31 -7.58 -15.19
N PHE A 278 -38.00 -8.49 -16.13
CA PHE A 278 -37.24 -8.13 -17.34
C PHE A 278 -38.08 -7.37 -18.37
N GLU A 279 -39.39 -7.58 -18.41
CA GLU A 279 -40.33 -6.74 -19.18
C GLU A 279 -40.19 -5.27 -18.72
N THR A 280 -40.41 -5.01 -17.43
CA THR A 280 -40.31 -3.64 -16.87
C THR A 280 -38.91 -3.02 -17.05
N LEU A 281 -37.83 -3.82 -16.86
CA LEU A 281 -36.49 -3.35 -17.09
C LEU A 281 -36.22 -2.98 -18.54
N SER A 282 -36.75 -3.76 -19.51
CA SER A 282 -36.58 -3.50 -20.95
C SER A 282 -37.33 -2.24 -21.42
N GLU A 283 -38.44 -1.86 -20.75
CA GLU A 283 -39.11 -0.60 -20.99
C GLU A 283 -38.32 0.62 -20.55
N GLU A 284 -37.53 0.46 -19.48
CA GLU A 284 -36.69 1.55 -18.91
C GLU A 284 -35.29 1.62 -19.52
N LYS A 285 -34.72 0.48 -19.93
CA LYS A 285 -33.33 0.34 -20.36
C LYS A 285 -33.22 -0.56 -21.59
N GLU A 286 -32.67 -0.02 -22.67
CA GLU A 286 -32.44 -0.74 -23.92
C GLU A 286 -31.50 -1.95 -23.70
N ASP A 287 -30.49 -1.84 -22.86
CA ASP A 287 -29.53 -2.93 -22.55
C ASP A 287 -30.19 -4.14 -21.85
N ALA A 288 -31.37 -3.99 -21.27
CA ALA A 288 -32.11 -5.09 -20.65
C ALA A 288 -32.98 -5.90 -21.65
N MET A 289 -33.16 -5.40 -22.88
CA MET A 289 -34.01 -6.04 -23.88
C MET A 289 -33.51 -7.45 -24.28
N ASP A 290 -32.18 -7.64 -24.40
CA ASP A 290 -31.59 -8.95 -24.67
C ASP A 290 -31.92 -9.96 -23.56
N ALA A 291 -31.92 -9.52 -22.30
CA ALA A 291 -32.25 -10.37 -21.16
C ALA A 291 -33.77 -10.67 -21.10
N TYR A 292 -34.61 -9.74 -21.54
CA TYR A 292 -36.05 -9.99 -21.67
C TYR A 292 -36.32 -11.05 -22.74
N LEU A 293 -35.76 -10.90 -23.94
CA LEU A 293 -35.83 -11.91 -25.01
C LEU A 293 -35.31 -13.27 -24.57
N PHE A 294 -34.15 -13.29 -23.93
CA PHE A 294 -33.59 -14.52 -23.34
C PHE A 294 -34.58 -15.16 -22.36
N THR A 295 -35.18 -14.37 -21.47
CA THR A 295 -36.15 -14.85 -20.48
C THR A 295 -37.39 -15.45 -21.14
N LEU A 296 -37.94 -14.80 -22.19
CA LEU A 296 -39.07 -15.32 -22.94
C LEU A 296 -38.75 -16.65 -23.59
N PHE A 297 -37.61 -16.79 -24.25
CA PHE A 297 -37.20 -18.03 -24.89
C PHE A 297 -36.86 -19.15 -23.89
N ASP A 298 -36.25 -18.81 -22.75
CA ASP A 298 -35.98 -19.77 -21.68
C ASP A 298 -37.27 -20.33 -21.05
N LEU A 299 -38.31 -19.48 -20.98
CA LEU A 299 -39.64 -19.86 -20.50
C LEU A 299 -40.55 -20.44 -21.61
N GLU A 300 -40.04 -20.61 -22.84
CA GLU A 300 -40.82 -21.06 -24.03
C GLU A 300 -42.03 -20.19 -24.39
N MET A 301 -41.97 -18.92 -24.02
CA MET A 301 -43.01 -17.93 -24.32
C MET A 301 -42.78 -17.31 -25.71
N LEU A 302 -43.11 -18.12 -26.76
CA LEU A 302 -42.79 -17.75 -28.13
C LEU A 302 -43.59 -16.55 -28.65
N ALA A 303 -44.87 -16.45 -28.33
CA ALA A 303 -45.73 -15.38 -28.87
C ALA A 303 -45.27 -13.96 -28.46
N PRO A 304 -44.99 -13.67 -27.17
CA PRO A 304 -44.40 -12.37 -26.79
C PRO A 304 -42.99 -12.16 -27.39
N ALA A 305 -42.18 -13.21 -27.53
CA ALA A 305 -40.86 -13.10 -28.16
C ALA A 305 -40.96 -12.72 -29.64
N ASP A 306 -41.92 -13.32 -30.37
CA ASP A 306 -42.20 -13.00 -31.78
C ASP A 306 -42.62 -11.53 -31.93
N GLU A 307 -43.48 -11.03 -31.07
CA GLU A 307 -43.93 -9.63 -31.07
C GLU A 307 -42.73 -8.67 -30.93
N VAL A 308 -41.82 -8.92 -30.00
CA VAL A 308 -40.60 -8.10 -29.84
C VAL A 308 -39.71 -8.18 -31.08
N LEU A 309 -39.49 -9.38 -31.64
CA LEU A 309 -38.64 -9.56 -32.80
C LEU A 309 -39.19 -8.93 -34.08
N GLU A 310 -40.53 -8.97 -34.26
CA GLU A 310 -41.22 -8.36 -35.42
C GLU A 310 -41.07 -6.82 -35.42
N HIS A 311 -41.03 -6.22 -34.25
CA HIS A 311 -40.90 -4.77 -34.11
C HIS A 311 -39.45 -4.28 -34.09
N SER A 312 -38.45 -5.23 -34.09
CA SER A 312 -37.02 -4.93 -34.08
C SER A 312 -36.47 -4.70 -35.48
N GLN A 313 -35.35 -3.97 -35.58
CA GLN A 313 -34.65 -3.75 -36.86
C GLN A 313 -34.01 -5.05 -37.40
N PRO A 314 -33.75 -5.16 -38.71
CA PRO A 314 -33.25 -6.41 -39.30
C PRO A 314 -31.91 -6.87 -38.71
N ASP A 315 -31.06 -5.96 -38.28
CA ASP A 315 -29.73 -6.17 -37.70
C ASP A 315 -29.71 -6.31 -36.17
N GLU A 316 -30.85 -6.04 -35.52
CA GLU A 316 -31.00 -6.24 -34.08
C GLU A 316 -31.36 -7.69 -33.75
N PHE A 317 -30.95 -8.15 -32.56
CA PHE A 317 -31.30 -9.44 -31.98
C PHE A 317 -31.06 -10.65 -32.89
N GLN A 318 -30.02 -10.60 -33.73
CA GLN A 318 -29.77 -11.63 -34.77
C GLN A 318 -29.63 -13.01 -34.18
N ASN A 319 -29.03 -13.17 -33.01
CA ASN A 319 -28.90 -14.47 -32.33
C ASN A 319 -30.27 -15.03 -31.95
N PHE A 320 -31.17 -14.21 -31.44
CA PHE A 320 -32.52 -14.61 -31.06
C PHE A 320 -33.38 -14.90 -32.30
N LYS A 321 -33.26 -14.11 -33.36
CA LYS A 321 -33.90 -14.39 -34.67
C LYS A 321 -33.44 -15.71 -35.27
N ALA A 322 -32.13 -15.99 -35.22
CA ALA A 322 -31.58 -17.27 -35.66
C ALA A 322 -32.10 -18.47 -34.82
N TYR A 323 -32.14 -18.31 -33.51
CA TYR A 323 -32.70 -19.31 -32.60
C TYR A 323 -34.17 -19.58 -32.91
N ARG A 324 -34.95 -18.53 -33.11
CA ARG A 324 -36.40 -18.62 -33.43
C ARG A 324 -36.62 -19.37 -34.75
N ALA A 325 -35.86 -19.02 -35.82
CA ALA A 325 -35.94 -19.70 -37.11
C ALA A 325 -35.60 -21.19 -37.02
N LEU A 326 -34.60 -21.58 -36.20
CA LEU A 326 -34.27 -22.97 -35.95
C LEU A 326 -35.39 -23.72 -35.24
N LYS A 327 -36.06 -23.09 -34.26
CA LYS A 327 -37.24 -23.68 -33.61
C LYS A 327 -38.39 -23.87 -34.56
N GLU A 328 -38.67 -22.96 -35.48
CA GLU A 328 -39.65 -23.10 -36.53
C GLU A 328 -39.35 -24.26 -37.48
N CYS A 329 -38.09 -24.52 -37.78
CA CYS A 329 -37.64 -25.67 -38.54
C CYS A 329 -37.65 -26.99 -37.75
N GLY A 330 -38.23 -27.01 -36.55
CA GLY A 330 -38.31 -28.21 -35.69
C GLY A 330 -36.97 -28.61 -35.06
N LYS A 331 -36.00 -27.69 -34.97
CA LYS A 331 -34.70 -27.93 -34.33
C LYS A 331 -34.73 -27.38 -32.90
N ASN A 332 -34.54 -28.26 -31.94
CA ASN A 332 -34.52 -27.93 -30.51
C ASN A 332 -33.08 -27.84 -30.00
N PHE A 333 -32.56 -26.61 -29.96
CA PHE A 333 -31.31 -26.27 -29.29
C PHE A 333 -31.59 -25.53 -27.98
N SER A 334 -30.64 -25.53 -27.07
CA SER A 334 -30.74 -24.70 -25.88
C SER A 334 -30.50 -23.23 -26.25
N ILE A 335 -31.30 -22.30 -25.72
CA ILE A 335 -31.10 -20.85 -25.90
C ILE A 335 -29.71 -20.38 -25.40
N TYR A 336 -29.13 -21.08 -24.41
CA TYR A 336 -27.82 -20.83 -23.86
C TYR A 336 -26.65 -20.96 -24.88
N LEU A 337 -26.90 -21.51 -26.07
CA LEU A 337 -25.90 -21.55 -27.14
C LEU A 337 -25.86 -20.29 -27.98
N PHE A 338 -26.80 -19.37 -27.76
CA PHE A 338 -27.01 -18.16 -28.58
C PHE A 338 -26.76 -16.83 -27.83
N ILE A 339 -26.24 -16.94 -26.59
CA ILE A 339 -25.97 -15.80 -25.71
C ILE A 339 -24.46 -15.72 -25.36
#